data_fc0c8d2934ad3910fd452637de03d1a0
#
_entry.id   fc0c8d2934ad3910fd452637de03d1a0
#
_cell.length_a   1.000
_cell.length_b   1.000
_cell.length_c   1.000
_cell.angle_alpha   90.00
_cell.angle_beta   90.00
_cell.angle_gamma   90.00
#
_symmetry.space_group_name_H-M   'P 1'
#
loop_
_entity.id
_entity.type
_entity.pdbx_description
1 polymer ?
#
loop_
_entity_poly.entity_id
_entity_poly.type
_entity_poly.pdbx_seq_one_letter_code
_entity_poly.pdbx_strand_id
1 'polypeptide(L)'
;MESAAQGAPAGVRSLVIPEGLIRLVIRGSTANYSLLTPRGVPLMEALAGRLPKTESRGDSALARFPDFDKNPALPDAERVRAASVLDGVRALAGLVEDEEPDHDLLPPGLYGAFSYEAVDLWEELPPRRPDPFGEPDANFVFALDAISFDHVRGEVRVVTRSPVGLNQGDDERHRFYLEALDKMGASPDHFGDRVAPEKEAEPDVSDEAFKSSVEKFLSHVLAGDIFQGVLSRGLWMESTAPPLAVYRALRSRNPSPYMFYVDLGDGELLGASPETCLKVECGQVMIRPIAGTAPRGLSPDGRIDEELDARLAVSLILDTKEQAEHAMLVDLARNDVARVSVPGTRRVTEPFCVEKYSHVQHLVSGVKGTLLPGFDALHAYVASANMGTLTGAPKLRAMELIRETEPTARGYYGGAVGYLLQDGRFDSCIVIRTLRHRDGRYLTRTGAGIVADSIPERELEETIHKARACRVAIALAEGRQA
;
A
#
# COMPACT_ATOMS: atom_id res chain seq x y z
N MET A 1 -3.19 10.90 2.76
CA MET A 1 -2.69 10.28 1.51
C MET A 1 -2.63 11.35 0.43
N GLU A 2 -1.65 11.33 -0.40
CA GLU A 2 -1.54 12.28 -1.52
C GLU A 2 -0.88 11.61 -2.72
N SER A 3 -1.04 12.21 -3.90
CA SER A 3 -0.30 11.84 -5.08
C SER A 3 0.57 13.01 -5.51
N ALA A 4 1.87 12.78 -5.64
CA ALA A 4 2.86 13.82 -5.93
C ALA A 4 3.50 13.68 -7.32
N ALA A 5 3.08 12.71 -8.12
CA ALA A 5 3.62 12.50 -9.46
C ALA A 5 3.03 13.54 -10.44
N GLN A 6 3.82 14.53 -10.81
CA GLN A 6 3.44 15.49 -11.84
C GLN A 6 3.36 14.79 -13.21
N GLY A 7 2.22 14.96 -13.89
CA GLY A 7 2.00 14.44 -15.23
C GLY A 7 1.49 13.00 -15.34
N ALA A 8 1.36 12.28 -14.23
CA ALA A 8 0.71 10.98 -14.22
C ALA A 8 -0.79 11.09 -13.88
N PRO A 9 -1.65 10.18 -14.38
CA PRO A 9 -3.09 10.16 -14.04
C PRO A 9 -3.37 10.06 -12.53
N ALA A 10 -2.39 9.64 -11.75
CA ALA A 10 -2.47 9.47 -10.31
C ALA A 10 -2.18 10.76 -9.49
N GLY A 11 -1.57 11.79 -10.08
CA GLY A 11 -1.14 13.02 -9.38
C GLY A 11 -2.25 14.04 -9.10
N VAL A 12 -3.51 13.62 -9.02
CA VAL A 12 -4.66 14.53 -9.12
C VAL A 12 -5.17 15.01 -7.78
N ARG A 13 -5.06 14.22 -6.71
CA ARG A 13 -5.70 14.52 -5.42
C ARG A 13 -4.80 14.22 -4.23
N SER A 14 -4.91 15.08 -3.19
CA SER A 14 -4.44 14.76 -1.85
C SER A 14 -5.61 14.68 -0.88
N LEU A 15 -5.47 13.81 0.12
CA LEU A 15 -6.50 13.57 1.12
C LEU A 15 -5.89 13.66 2.52
N VAL A 16 -6.53 14.45 3.37
CA VAL A 16 -6.25 14.51 4.80
C VAL A 16 -7.47 14.05 5.56
N ILE A 17 -7.26 13.11 6.48
CA ILE A 17 -8.25 12.66 7.44
C ILE A 17 -7.91 13.33 8.77
N PRO A 18 -8.65 14.39 9.16
CA PRO A 18 -8.29 15.19 10.31
C PRO A 18 -8.58 14.51 11.65
N GLU A 19 -9.56 13.60 11.67
CA GLU A 19 -9.98 12.90 12.87
C GLU A 19 -10.42 11.48 12.56
N GLY A 20 -9.87 10.49 13.30
CA GLY A 20 -10.37 9.13 13.33
C GLY A 20 -11.36 8.94 14.47
N LEU A 21 -12.44 8.19 14.26
CA LEU A 21 -13.47 7.94 15.27
C LEU A 21 -13.33 6.57 15.94
N ILE A 22 -13.06 5.54 15.14
CA ILE A 22 -12.90 4.17 15.59
C ILE A 22 -11.66 3.58 14.91
N ARG A 23 -10.80 2.94 15.69
CA ARG A 23 -9.69 2.15 15.16
C ARG A 23 -10.08 0.69 15.13
N LEU A 24 -9.82 0.03 14.02
CA LEU A 24 -9.98 -1.41 13.82
C LEU A 24 -8.61 -2.05 13.67
N VAL A 25 -8.29 -2.99 14.57
CA VAL A 25 -7.08 -3.82 14.50
C VAL A 25 -7.47 -5.28 14.39
N ILE A 26 -6.95 -5.98 13.37
CA ILE A 26 -7.21 -7.40 13.11
C ILE A 26 -5.97 -8.22 13.45
N ARG A 27 -6.16 -9.32 14.17
CA ARG A 27 -5.16 -10.36 14.44
C ARG A 27 -5.83 -11.75 14.35
N GLY A 28 -5.50 -12.52 13.32
CA GLY A 28 -6.19 -13.78 13.03
C GLY A 28 -7.69 -13.57 12.85
N SER A 29 -8.49 -14.39 13.46
CA SER A 29 -9.95 -14.31 13.42
C SER A 29 -10.58 -13.28 14.40
N THR A 30 -9.75 -12.41 14.97
CA THR A 30 -10.18 -11.45 15.98
C THR A 30 -10.06 -10.01 15.47
N ALA A 31 -11.14 -9.24 15.59
CA ALA A 31 -11.18 -7.80 15.33
C ALA A 31 -11.36 -7.03 16.64
N ASN A 32 -10.46 -6.10 16.92
CA ASN A 32 -10.55 -5.17 18.04
C ASN A 32 -10.91 -3.78 17.51
N TYR A 33 -12.02 -3.24 18.00
CA TYR A 33 -12.50 -1.90 17.71
C TYR A 33 -12.24 -1.02 18.91
N SER A 34 -11.54 0.07 18.76
CA SER A 34 -11.21 1.01 19.84
C SER A 34 -11.72 2.39 19.49
N LEU A 35 -12.40 3.01 20.44
CA LEU A 35 -12.85 4.39 20.32
C LEU A 35 -11.64 5.33 20.34
N LEU A 36 -11.56 6.23 19.39
CA LEU A 36 -10.51 7.24 19.32
C LEU A 36 -10.97 8.60 19.86
N THR A 37 -12.24 8.91 19.66
CA THR A 37 -12.84 10.16 20.12
C THR A 37 -14.26 9.94 20.64
N PRO A 38 -14.78 10.83 21.53
CA PRO A 38 -16.17 10.72 22.03
C PRO A 38 -17.23 10.74 20.93
N ARG A 39 -16.96 11.34 19.78
CA ARG A 39 -17.88 11.32 18.61
C ARG A 39 -18.13 9.92 18.05
N GLY A 40 -17.22 9.00 18.27
CA GLY A 40 -17.36 7.62 17.85
C GLY A 40 -18.30 6.78 18.74
N VAL A 41 -18.72 7.24 19.92
CA VAL A 41 -19.54 6.46 20.87
C VAL A 41 -20.83 5.94 20.23
N PRO A 42 -21.68 6.76 19.60
CA PRO A 42 -22.91 6.27 18.97
C PRO A 42 -22.65 5.28 17.83
N LEU A 43 -21.55 5.46 17.13
CA LEU A 43 -21.11 4.55 16.05
C LEU A 43 -20.65 3.21 16.62
N MET A 44 -19.94 3.22 17.73
CA MET A 44 -19.51 1.99 18.43
C MET A 44 -20.72 1.20 18.95
N GLU A 45 -21.73 1.88 19.49
CA GLU A 45 -23.00 1.25 19.94
C GLU A 45 -23.76 0.63 18.77
N ALA A 46 -23.88 1.34 17.64
CA ALA A 46 -24.52 0.83 16.43
C ALA A 46 -23.74 -0.34 15.83
N LEU A 47 -22.40 -0.28 15.83
CA LEU A 47 -21.52 -1.34 15.36
C LEU A 47 -21.69 -2.61 16.21
N ALA A 48 -21.78 -2.50 17.52
CA ALA A 48 -21.95 -3.64 18.42
C ALA A 48 -23.20 -4.47 18.08
N GLY A 49 -24.25 -3.84 17.57
CA GLY A 49 -25.46 -4.53 17.09
C GLY A 49 -25.28 -5.30 15.76
N ARG A 50 -24.23 -5.05 15.01
CA ARG A 50 -23.92 -5.69 13.71
C ARG A 50 -22.86 -6.78 13.80
N LEU A 51 -22.12 -6.82 14.92
CA LEU A 51 -21.03 -7.77 15.11
C LEU A 51 -21.52 -9.09 15.71
N PRO A 52 -20.81 -10.22 15.48
CA PRO A 52 -21.03 -11.45 16.23
C PRO A 52 -20.73 -11.21 17.71
N LYS A 53 -20.85 -12.24 18.55
CA LYS A 53 -20.59 -12.11 20.00
C LYS A 53 -19.37 -11.27 20.31
N THR A 54 -19.60 -10.13 20.98
CA THR A 54 -18.58 -9.15 21.33
C THR A 54 -18.31 -9.15 22.83
N GLU A 55 -17.04 -8.99 23.19
CA GLU A 55 -16.63 -8.67 24.56
C GLU A 55 -16.35 -7.15 24.61
N SER A 56 -17.18 -6.39 25.31
CA SER A 56 -16.94 -4.95 25.52
C SER A 56 -16.02 -4.73 26.71
N ARG A 57 -15.02 -3.87 26.55
CA ARG A 57 -14.04 -3.50 27.59
C ARG A 57 -13.83 -1.98 27.56
N GLY A 58 -14.62 -1.23 28.29
CA GLY A 58 -14.54 0.23 28.29
C GLY A 58 -14.75 0.79 26.88
N ASP A 59 -13.74 1.52 26.38
CA ASP A 59 -13.76 2.17 25.07
C ASP A 59 -13.40 1.22 23.90
N SER A 60 -13.43 -0.10 24.13
CA SER A 60 -13.12 -1.08 23.08
C SER A 60 -14.12 -2.22 23.04
N ALA A 61 -14.28 -2.80 21.85
CA ALA A 61 -15.09 -3.98 21.58
C ALA A 61 -14.25 -5.02 20.82
N LEU A 62 -14.20 -6.24 21.34
CA LEU A 62 -13.49 -7.36 20.73
C LEU A 62 -14.54 -8.32 20.14
N ALA A 63 -14.45 -8.56 18.83
CA ALA A 63 -15.31 -9.50 18.11
C ALA A 63 -14.47 -10.66 17.57
N ARG A 64 -15.01 -11.88 17.66
CA ARG A 64 -14.40 -13.08 17.08
C ARG A 64 -15.25 -13.56 15.92
N PHE A 65 -14.58 -13.85 14.83
CA PHE A 65 -15.18 -14.34 13.59
C PHE A 65 -14.75 -15.78 13.30
N PRO A 66 -15.45 -16.49 12.43
CA PRO A 66 -14.96 -17.78 11.94
C PRO A 66 -13.64 -17.58 11.20
N ASP A 67 -12.79 -18.59 11.24
CA ASP A 67 -11.63 -18.65 10.39
C ASP A 67 -12.05 -18.84 8.93
N PHE A 68 -11.26 -18.33 8.00
CA PHE A 68 -11.45 -18.58 6.57
C PHE A 68 -11.44 -20.10 6.29
N ASP A 69 -12.36 -20.52 5.42
CA ASP A 69 -12.30 -21.88 4.90
C ASP A 69 -11.18 -21.98 3.86
N LYS A 70 -10.07 -22.57 4.29
CA LYS A 70 -8.87 -22.77 3.46
C LYS A 70 -8.89 -24.07 2.65
N ASN A 71 -10.04 -24.78 2.62
CA ASN A 71 -10.17 -26.03 1.91
C ASN A 71 -9.91 -25.85 0.40
N PRO A 72 -8.82 -26.41 -0.16
CA PRO A 72 -8.47 -26.25 -1.57
C PRO A 72 -9.46 -26.97 -2.53
N ALA A 73 -10.32 -27.83 -2.02
CA ALA A 73 -11.35 -28.50 -2.82
C ALA A 73 -12.57 -27.63 -3.10
N LEU A 74 -12.75 -26.51 -2.39
CA LEU A 74 -13.82 -25.55 -2.68
C LEU A 74 -13.48 -24.73 -3.93
N PRO A 75 -14.50 -24.40 -4.75
CA PRO A 75 -14.34 -23.43 -5.82
C PRO A 75 -13.79 -22.10 -5.27
N ASP A 76 -12.86 -21.49 -5.98
CA ASP A 76 -12.24 -20.21 -5.55
C ASP A 76 -13.27 -19.14 -5.15
N ALA A 77 -14.36 -19.02 -5.92
CA ALA A 77 -15.42 -18.05 -5.65
C ALA A 77 -16.14 -18.31 -4.32
N GLU A 78 -16.30 -19.56 -3.90
CA GLU A 78 -16.90 -19.91 -2.61
C GLU A 78 -15.93 -19.65 -1.48
N ARG A 79 -14.67 -20.02 -1.64
CA ARG A 79 -13.60 -19.79 -0.67
C ARG A 79 -13.39 -18.32 -0.38
N VAL A 80 -13.34 -17.46 -1.41
CA VAL A 80 -13.17 -16.02 -1.29
C VAL A 80 -14.36 -15.36 -0.58
N ARG A 81 -15.58 -15.94 -0.69
CA ARG A 81 -16.82 -15.45 -0.06
C ARG A 81 -17.07 -16.01 1.34
N ALA A 82 -16.23 -16.89 1.83
CA ALA A 82 -16.41 -17.49 3.15
C ALA A 82 -16.48 -16.39 4.25
N ALA A 83 -17.37 -16.59 5.20
CA ALA A 83 -17.50 -15.70 6.35
C ALA A 83 -16.19 -15.67 7.13
N SER A 84 -15.75 -14.49 7.52
CA SER A 84 -14.44 -14.29 8.13
C SER A 84 -14.33 -12.97 8.90
N VAL A 85 -13.17 -12.70 9.46
CA VAL A 85 -12.88 -11.41 10.12
C VAL A 85 -13.06 -10.19 9.20
N LEU A 86 -13.06 -10.37 7.87
CA LEU A 86 -13.33 -9.29 6.91
C LEU A 86 -14.80 -8.83 6.94
N ASP A 87 -15.71 -9.64 7.48
CA ASP A 87 -17.09 -9.20 7.73
C ASP A 87 -17.15 -8.11 8.81
N GLY A 88 -16.19 -8.13 9.73
CA GLY A 88 -16.02 -7.04 10.69
C GLY A 88 -15.53 -5.74 10.04
N VAL A 89 -14.70 -5.83 9.00
CA VAL A 89 -14.30 -4.67 8.18
C VAL A 89 -15.52 -4.11 7.43
N ARG A 90 -16.32 -5.01 6.81
CA ARG A 90 -17.58 -4.65 6.12
C ARG A 90 -18.58 -3.98 7.04
N ALA A 91 -18.76 -4.53 8.25
CA ALA A 91 -19.68 -3.99 9.25
C ALA A 91 -19.33 -2.55 9.64
N LEU A 92 -18.02 -2.25 9.78
CA LEU A 92 -17.57 -0.91 10.11
C LEU A 92 -17.61 0.03 8.89
N ALA A 93 -17.18 -0.41 7.71
CA ALA A 93 -17.21 0.39 6.50
C ALA A 93 -18.63 0.80 6.08
N GLY A 94 -19.60 -0.11 6.22
CA GLY A 94 -21.02 0.13 5.92
C GLY A 94 -21.85 0.63 7.10
N LEU A 95 -21.21 1.14 8.16
CA LEU A 95 -21.91 1.54 9.39
C LEU A 95 -22.80 2.78 9.19
N VAL A 96 -22.36 3.68 8.34
CA VAL A 96 -23.04 4.96 8.05
C VAL A 96 -23.36 4.99 6.56
N GLU A 97 -24.60 5.33 6.23
CA GLU A 97 -25.02 5.60 4.85
C GLU A 97 -24.97 7.10 4.59
N ASP A 98 -24.51 7.50 3.43
CA ASP A 98 -24.52 8.90 3.00
C ASP A 98 -25.90 9.19 2.38
N GLU A 99 -26.69 10.06 3.02
CA GLU A 99 -28.05 10.38 2.54
C GLU A 99 -28.04 11.19 1.23
N GLU A 100 -26.99 11.96 1.01
CA GLU A 100 -26.78 12.76 -0.19
C GLU A 100 -25.42 12.43 -0.82
N PRO A 101 -25.29 11.27 -1.48
CA PRO A 101 -24.03 10.87 -2.09
C PRO A 101 -23.67 11.82 -3.23
N ASP A 102 -22.67 12.65 -3.02
CA ASP A 102 -22.01 13.42 -4.07
C ASP A 102 -20.79 12.63 -4.57
N HIS A 103 -20.82 12.24 -5.84
CA HIS A 103 -19.74 11.47 -6.45
C HIS A 103 -18.38 12.22 -6.46
N ASP A 104 -18.40 13.53 -6.34
CA ASP A 104 -17.21 14.37 -6.24
C ASP A 104 -16.64 14.45 -4.80
N LEU A 105 -17.43 14.10 -3.79
CA LEU A 105 -17.00 14.05 -2.40
C LEU A 105 -16.54 12.65 -2.01
N LEU A 106 -15.58 12.59 -1.08
CA LEU A 106 -15.19 11.33 -0.47
C LEU A 106 -16.21 10.94 0.61
N PRO A 107 -16.90 9.80 0.49
CA PRO A 107 -17.80 9.31 1.52
C PRO A 107 -17.02 8.86 2.77
N PRO A 108 -17.73 8.59 3.88
CA PRO A 108 -17.16 7.94 5.04
C PRO A 108 -16.42 6.66 4.70
N GLY A 109 -15.40 6.32 5.46
CA GLY A 109 -14.68 5.09 5.16
C GLY A 109 -13.57 4.74 6.13
N LEU A 110 -12.88 3.67 5.78
CA LEU A 110 -11.73 3.11 6.45
C LEU A 110 -10.45 3.53 5.74
N TYR A 111 -9.50 4.01 6.51
CA TYR A 111 -8.17 4.44 6.04
C TYR A 111 -7.10 3.70 6.83
N GLY A 112 -6.17 3.02 6.15
CA GLY A 112 -5.18 2.23 6.86
C GLY A 112 -4.45 1.25 5.98
N ALA A 113 -4.02 0.13 6.58
CA ALA A 113 -3.16 -0.83 5.91
C ALA A 113 -3.49 -2.29 6.27
N PHE A 114 -3.24 -3.18 5.32
CA PHE A 114 -3.07 -4.61 5.51
C PHE A 114 -1.57 -4.94 5.53
N SER A 115 -1.15 -5.82 6.44
CA SER A 115 0.21 -6.36 6.41
C SER A 115 0.37 -7.43 5.31
N TYR A 116 1.61 -7.77 5.00
CA TYR A 116 1.92 -8.92 4.14
C TYR A 116 1.39 -10.22 4.73
N GLU A 117 1.51 -10.38 6.05
CA GLU A 117 1.09 -11.56 6.79
C GLU A 117 -0.44 -11.72 6.87
N ALA A 118 -1.22 -10.71 6.45
CA ALA A 118 -2.68 -10.85 6.33
C ALA A 118 -3.10 -12.03 5.43
N VAL A 119 -2.24 -12.44 4.51
CA VAL A 119 -2.45 -13.62 3.66
C VAL A 119 -2.72 -14.90 4.46
N ASP A 120 -2.17 -15.02 5.66
CA ASP A 120 -2.41 -16.18 6.53
C ASP A 120 -3.87 -16.29 7.01
N LEU A 121 -4.66 -15.25 6.83
CA LEU A 121 -6.10 -15.33 7.07
C LEU A 121 -6.78 -16.28 6.09
N TRP A 122 -6.37 -16.31 4.82
CA TRP A 122 -7.05 -17.07 3.74
C TRP A 122 -6.19 -18.09 2.99
N GLU A 123 -4.87 -18.10 3.17
CA GLU A 123 -3.98 -19.10 2.60
C GLU A 123 -3.26 -19.87 3.70
N GLU A 124 -2.87 -21.12 3.41
CA GLU A 124 -2.07 -21.93 4.31
C GLU A 124 -0.60 -21.84 3.89
N LEU A 125 0.22 -21.24 4.75
CA LEU A 125 1.64 -21.04 4.52
C LEU A 125 2.45 -21.58 5.69
N PRO A 126 3.77 -21.81 5.54
CA PRO A 126 4.65 -22.16 6.65
C PRO A 126 4.53 -21.16 7.81
N PRO A 127 4.89 -21.55 9.05
CA PRO A 127 4.77 -20.69 10.22
C PRO A 127 5.41 -19.32 10.03
N ARG A 128 4.75 -18.28 10.56
CA ARG A 128 5.28 -16.89 10.52
C ARG A 128 6.67 -16.80 11.12
N ARG A 129 7.50 -16.00 10.51
CA ARG A 129 8.78 -15.58 11.09
C ARG A 129 8.54 -14.57 12.22
N PRO A 130 9.50 -14.37 13.13
CA PRO A 130 9.43 -13.32 14.13
C PRO A 130 9.21 -11.96 13.48
N ASP A 131 8.22 -11.22 13.98
CA ASP A 131 7.92 -9.86 13.52
C ASP A 131 8.57 -8.87 14.49
N PRO A 132 9.49 -8.01 14.03
CA PRO A 132 10.18 -7.06 14.88
C PRO A 132 9.28 -6.04 15.58
N PHE A 133 8.14 -5.70 14.97
CA PHE A 133 7.17 -4.77 15.55
C PHE A 133 5.90 -5.46 16.04
N GLY A 134 5.71 -6.75 15.72
CA GLY A 134 4.48 -7.49 16.05
C GLY A 134 3.27 -6.90 15.34
N GLU A 135 3.38 -6.60 14.04
CA GLU A 135 2.34 -5.92 13.27
C GLU A 135 1.04 -6.75 13.22
N PRO A 136 -0.12 -6.10 13.22
CA PRO A 136 -1.40 -6.78 13.01
C PRO A 136 -1.58 -7.18 11.54
N ASP A 137 -2.56 -8.05 11.27
CA ASP A 137 -2.95 -8.40 9.90
C ASP A 137 -3.55 -7.19 9.17
N ALA A 138 -4.29 -6.35 9.91
CA ALA A 138 -4.80 -5.08 9.39
C ALA A 138 -4.95 -4.04 10.51
N ASN A 139 -4.79 -2.77 10.15
CA ASN A 139 -4.99 -1.63 11.02
C ASN A 139 -5.63 -0.50 10.23
N PHE A 140 -6.88 -0.17 10.58
CA PHE A 140 -7.68 0.86 9.92
C PHE A 140 -8.25 1.85 10.93
N VAL A 141 -8.46 3.06 10.46
CA VAL A 141 -9.20 4.10 11.16
C VAL A 141 -10.47 4.41 10.36
N PHE A 142 -11.63 4.38 11.03
CA PHE A 142 -12.88 4.83 10.46
C PHE A 142 -13.03 6.33 10.68
N ALA A 143 -13.36 7.06 9.62
CA ALA A 143 -13.54 8.52 9.65
C ALA A 143 -14.76 8.95 8.86
N LEU A 144 -15.35 10.07 9.30
CA LEU A 144 -16.45 10.74 8.64
C LEU A 144 -16.00 12.00 7.91
N ASP A 145 -15.07 12.74 8.51
CA ASP A 145 -14.59 14.02 8.02
C ASP A 145 -13.38 13.82 7.10
N ALA A 146 -13.31 14.63 6.04
CA ALA A 146 -12.20 14.58 5.09
C ALA A 146 -11.91 15.97 4.52
N ILE A 147 -10.64 16.26 4.25
CA ILE A 147 -10.20 17.44 3.49
C ILE A 147 -9.52 16.91 2.23
N SER A 148 -10.04 17.28 1.08
CA SER A 148 -9.49 16.87 -0.22
C SER A 148 -8.96 18.08 -0.98
N PHE A 149 -7.82 17.90 -1.64
CA PHE A 149 -7.18 18.86 -2.51
C PHE A 149 -7.21 18.33 -3.93
N ASP A 150 -7.89 19.00 -4.84
CA ASP A 150 -7.84 18.72 -6.27
C ASP A 150 -6.75 19.61 -6.89
N HIS A 151 -5.61 18.99 -7.21
CA HIS A 151 -4.45 19.71 -7.73
C HIS A 151 -4.60 20.14 -9.19
N VAL A 152 -5.54 19.56 -9.92
CA VAL A 152 -5.83 19.94 -11.32
C VAL A 152 -6.73 21.16 -11.37
N ARG A 153 -7.77 21.16 -10.52
CA ARG A 153 -8.74 22.28 -10.44
C ARG A 153 -8.26 23.40 -9.52
N GLY A 154 -7.26 23.13 -8.65
CA GLY A 154 -6.82 24.08 -7.62
C GLY A 154 -7.89 24.28 -6.53
N GLU A 155 -8.71 23.28 -6.29
CA GLU A 155 -9.82 23.34 -5.34
C GLU A 155 -9.47 22.60 -4.05
N VAL A 156 -9.93 23.15 -2.91
CA VAL A 156 -9.92 22.47 -1.61
C VAL A 156 -11.36 22.27 -1.17
N ARG A 157 -11.68 21.04 -0.77
CA ARG A 157 -13.00 20.69 -0.26
C ARG A 157 -12.88 20.17 1.16
N VAL A 158 -13.64 20.76 2.06
CA VAL A 158 -13.76 20.34 3.46
C VAL A 158 -15.13 19.67 3.62
N VAL A 159 -15.11 18.43 4.03
CA VAL A 159 -16.32 17.62 4.27
C VAL A 159 -16.39 17.29 5.74
N THR A 160 -17.44 17.71 6.40
CA THR A 160 -17.78 17.34 7.78
C THR A 160 -19.09 16.60 7.79
N ARG A 161 -19.13 15.48 8.52
CA ARG A 161 -20.33 14.64 8.62
C ARG A 161 -20.57 14.24 10.06
N SER A 162 -21.84 14.09 10.40
CA SER A 162 -22.27 13.47 11.66
C SER A 162 -23.34 12.44 11.40
N PRO A 163 -23.45 11.41 12.25
CA PRO A 163 -24.59 10.50 12.23
C PRO A 163 -25.90 11.27 12.39
N VAL A 164 -26.97 10.83 11.73
CA VAL A 164 -28.29 11.45 11.81
C VAL A 164 -28.74 11.64 13.28
N GLY A 165 -29.18 12.83 13.60
CA GLY A 165 -29.59 13.20 14.96
C GLY A 165 -28.48 13.64 15.90
N LEU A 166 -27.23 13.68 15.46
CA LEU A 166 -26.04 14.05 16.24
C LEU A 166 -25.29 15.26 15.64
N ASN A 167 -25.99 16.15 14.96
CA ASN A 167 -25.39 17.28 14.21
C ASN A 167 -24.83 18.40 15.10
N GLN A 168 -24.72 18.18 16.42
CA GLN A 168 -24.13 19.18 17.32
C GLN A 168 -22.63 19.34 17.04
N GLY A 169 -22.24 20.57 16.72
CA GLY A 169 -20.83 20.93 16.53
C GLY A 169 -20.30 20.77 15.08
N ASP A 170 -21.12 20.39 14.11
CA ASP A 170 -20.68 20.25 12.71
C ASP A 170 -20.18 21.56 12.12
N ASP A 171 -20.93 22.65 12.30
CA ASP A 171 -20.55 24.00 11.85
C ASP A 171 -19.27 24.50 12.55
N GLU A 172 -19.08 24.14 13.82
CA GLU A 172 -17.89 24.53 14.59
C GLU A 172 -16.64 23.79 14.08
N ARG A 173 -16.76 22.48 13.83
CA ARG A 173 -15.67 21.68 13.24
C ARG A 173 -15.35 22.13 11.83
N HIS A 174 -16.37 22.36 11.01
CA HIS A 174 -16.19 22.85 9.65
C HIS A 174 -15.43 24.15 9.64
N ARG A 175 -15.84 25.11 10.49
CA ARG A 175 -15.16 26.39 10.68
C ARG A 175 -13.72 26.19 11.16
N PHE A 176 -13.49 25.32 12.12
CA PHE A 176 -12.16 25.00 12.63
C PHE A 176 -11.23 24.51 11.51
N TYR A 177 -11.71 23.61 10.62
CA TYR A 177 -10.90 23.14 9.50
C TYR A 177 -10.61 24.25 8.48
N LEU A 178 -11.59 25.10 8.17
CA LEU A 178 -11.37 26.25 7.29
C LEU A 178 -10.35 27.25 7.89
N GLU A 179 -10.48 27.58 9.17
CA GLU A 179 -9.52 28.45 9.85
C GLU A 179 -8.10 27.84 9.92
N ALA A 180 -8.01 26.52 10.07
CA ALA A 180 -6.73 25.82 10.03
C ALA A 180 -6.09 25.92 8.64
N LEU A 181 -6.87 25.75 7.59
CA LEU A 181 -6.42 25.90 6.19
C LEU A 181 -5.96 27.33 5.90
N ASP A 182 -6.70 28.35 6.34
CA ASP A 182 -6.33 29.77 6.17
C ASP A 182 -5.01 30.12 6.89
N LYS A 183 -4.75 29.48 8.04
CA LYS A 183 -3.51 29.64 8.81
C LYS A 183 -2.34 28.84 8.24
N MET A 184 -2.61 27.87 7.37
CA MET A 184 -1.58 27.14 6.63
C MET A 184 -0.98 28.05 5.57
N GLY A 185 -0.15 29.01 6.00
CA GLY A 185 0.67 29.76 5.08
C GLY A 185 1.53 28.83 4.24
N ALA A 186 1.89 29.27 3.03
CA ALA A 186 2.89 28.61 2.22
C ALA A 186 4.23 28.57 2.98
N SER A 187 4.39 27.65 3.91
CA SER A 187 5.69 27.33 4.46
C SER A 187 6.29 26.25 3.58
N PRO A 188 7.18 26.60 2.70
CA PRO A 188 7.97 25.62 2.02
C PRO A 188 9.01 25.13 3.03
N ASP A 189 8.80 23.96 3.62
CA ASP A 189 9.95 23.15 4.00
C ASP A 189 10.62 22.73 2.69
N HIS A 190 11.31 23.67 2.08
CA HIS A 190 12.17 23.36 0.96
C HIS A 190 13.40 22.69 1.56
N PHE A 191 13.41 21.38 1.54
CA PHE A 191 14.67 20.64 1.66
C PHE A 191 15.60 21.01 0.49
N GLY A 192 15.07 21.74 -0.50
CA GLY A 192 15.80 22.34 -1.62
C GLY A 192 16.65 21.33 -2.37
N ASP A 193 17.71 21.80 -3.03
CA ASP A 193 18.75 21.00 -3.63
C ASP A 193 19.81 20.50 -2.61
N ARG A 194 19.46 20.51 -1.32
CA ARG A 194 20.36 20.04 -0.26
C ARG A 194 20.74 18.59 -0.52
N VAL A 195 22.01 18.33 -0.74
CA VAL A 195 22.55 16.98 -0.80
C VAL A 195 22.81 16.54 0.64
N ALA A 196 22.26 15.41 1.03
CA ALA A 196 22.56 14.77 2.31
C ALA A 196 23.16 13.40 2.05
N PRO A 197 24.12 12.97 2.89
CA PRO A 197 24.62 11.60 2.84
C PRO A 197 23.48 10.65 3.20
N GLU A 198 23.57 9.40 2.77
CA GLU A 198 22.63 8.38 3.21
C GLU A 198 22.80 8.12 4.72
N LYS A 199 21.67 8.00 5.43
CA LYS A 199 21.69 7.54 6.82
C LYS A 199 22.28 6.13 6.89
N GLU A 200 23.21 5.90 7.82
CA GLU A 200 23.70 4.55 8.11
C GLU A 200 22.54 3.67 8.56
N ALA A 201 22.53 2.43 8.10
CA ALA A 201 21.48 1.48 8.38
C ALA A 201 22.08 0.12 8.74
N GLU A 202 21.49 -0.52 9.75
CA GLU A 202 21.82 -1.87 10.18
C GLU A 202 20.88 -2.86 9.49
N PRO A 203 21.40 -3.79 8.65
CA PRO A 203 20.57 -4.78 8.01
C PRO A 203 20.17 -5.90 8.98
N ASP A 204 18.95 -6.45 8.81
CA ASP A 204 18.47 -7.61 9.56
C ASP A 204 19.10 -8.93 9.09
N VAL A 205 19.77 -8.92 7.95
CA VAL A 205 20.55 -10.02 7.39
C VAL A 205 21.82 -9.47 6.74
N SER A 206 22.98 -10.10 6.99
CA SER A 206 24.25 -9.65 6.41
C SER A 206 24.25 -9.76 4.88
N ASP A 207 25.13 -9.02 4.22
CA ASP A 207 25.26 -9.02 2.76
C ASP A 207 25.60 -10.41 2.22
N GLU A 208 26.47 -11.17 2.94
CA GLU A 208 26.83 -12.53 2.57
C GLU A 208 25.66 -13.49 2.72
N ALA A 209 24.90 -13.38 3.80
CA ALA A 209 23.73 -14.22 4.04
C ALA A 209 22.61 -13.91 3.04
N PHE A 210 22.43 -12.63 2.65
CA PHE A 210 21.47 -12.27 1.59
C PHE A 210 21.88 -12.87 0.25
N LYS A 211 23.16 -12.77 -0.16
CA LYS A 211 23.67 -13.39 -1.39
C LYS A 211 23.46 -14.91 -1.40
N SER A 212 23.75 -15.58 -0.28
CA SER A 212 23.47 -17.02 -0.15
C SER A 212 21.98 -17.35 -0.27
N SER A 213 21.09 -16.48 0.22
CA SER A 213 19.65 -16.62 0.03
C SER A 213 19.25 -16.48 -1.42
N VAL A 214 19.87 -15.56 -2.17
CA VAL A 214 19.66 -15.42 -3.63
C VAL A 214 20.10 -16.71 -4.35
N GLU A 215 21.26 -17.27 -4.02
CA GLU A 215 21.74 -18.53 -4.62
C GLU A 215 20.77 -19.68 -4.35
N LYS A 216 20.23 -19.77 -3.13
CA LYS A 216 19.21 -20.75 -2.78
C LYS A 216 17.95 -20.56 -3.64
N PHE A 217 17.47 -19.33 -3.82
CA PHE A 217 16.31 -19.05 -4.69
C PHE A 217 16.59 -19.38 -6.14
N LEU A 218 17.77 -19.08 -6.66
CA LEU A 218 18.19 -19.46 -8.00
C LEU A 218 18.11 -20.97 -8.21
N SER A 219 18.48 -21.78 -7.20
CA SER A 219 18.34 -23.25 -7.29
C SER A 219 16.89 -23.69 -7.48
N HIS A 220 15.91 -23.01 -6.84
CA HIS A 220 14.49 -23.28 -7.03
C HIS A 220 13.98 -22.82 -8.41
N VAL A 221 14.46 -21.68 -8.91
CA VAL A 221 14.14 -21.21 -10.27
C VAL A 221 14.67 -22.21 -11.32
N LEU A 222 15.93 -22.65 -11.19
CA LEU A 222 16.54 -23.61 -12.11
C LEU A 222 15.92 -25.01 -12.03
N ALA A 223 15.41 -25.39 -10.86
CA ALA A 223 14.65 -26.64 -10.66
C ALA A 223 13.22 -26.56 -11.23
N GLY A 224 12.73 -25.37 -11.59
CA GLY A 224 11.38 -25.17 -12.10
C GLY A 224 10.29 -25.08 -11.02
N ASP A 225 10.66 -24.91 -9.75
CA ASP A 225 9.71 -24.73 -8.64
C ASP A 225 8.96 -23.39 -8.77
N ILE A 226 9.69 -22.35 -9.20
CA ILE A 226 9.18 -21.00 -9.44
C ILE A 226 9.84 -20.41 -10.70
N PHE A 227 9.17 -19.47 -11.34
CA PHE A 227 9.76 -18.68 -12.45
C PHE A 227 10.49 -17.45 -11.91
N GLN A 228 9.94 -16.86 -10.84
CA GLN A 228 10.45 -15.68 -10.17
C GLN A 228 10.08 -15.73 -8.68
N GLY A 229 10.94 -15.18 -7.84
CA GLY A 229 10.63 -14.90 -6.44
C GLY A 229 11.30 -13.62 -5.96
N VAL A 230 10.67 -12.90 -5.04
CA VAL A 230 11.21 -11.64 -4.53
C VAL A 230 11.74 -11.85 -3.13
N LEU A 231 13.06 -11.72 -2.95
CA LEU A 231 13.71 -11.72 -1.63
C LEU A 231 13.88 -10.31 -1.10
N SER A 232 13.65 -10.13 0.19
CA SER A 232 13.79 -8.83 0.85
C SER A 232 14.64 -8.90 2.11
N ARG A 233 15.13 -7.72 2.52
CA ARG A 233 15.80 -7.50 3.79
C ARG A 233 15.37 -6.19 4.43
N GLY A 234 15.38 -6.15 5.75
CA GLY A 234 15.09 -4.98 6.56
C GLY A 234 16.36 -4.16 6.83
N LEU A 235 16.24 -2.85 6.82
CA LEU A 235 17.31 -1.90 7.16
C LEU A 235 16.82 -1.00 8.28
N TRP A 236 17.49 -1.10 9.43
CA TRP A 236 17.17 -0.36 10.64
C TRP A 236 17.98 0.93 10.73
N MET A 237 17.34 1.98 11.20
CA MET A 237 17.95 3.29 11.40
C MET A 237 17.39 3.92 12.68
N GLU A 238 18.26 4.44 13.53
CA GLU A 238 17.87 5.24 14.68
C GLU A 238 17.88 6.72 14.32
N SER A 239 16.83 7.45 14.69
CA SER A 239 16.75 8.88 14.44
C SER A 239 15.77 9.56 15.39
N THR A 240 16.10 10.76 15.81
CA THR A 240 15.23 11.65 16.58
C THR A 240 14.42 12.59 15.67
N ALA A 241 14.60 12.53 14.35
CA ALA A 241 13.86 13.33 13.41
C ALA A 241 12.36 12.99 13.49
N PRO A 242 11.46 13.98 13.59
CA PRO A 242 10.03 13.73 13.61
C PRO A 242 9.57 13.02 12.32
N PRO A 243 8.73 11.98 12.41
CA PRO A 243 8.28 11.21 11.24
C PRO A 243 7.65 12.07 10.13
N LEU A 244 6.90 13.10 10.49
CA LEU A 244 6.32 14.02 9.51
C LEU A 244 7.40 14.83 8.75
N ALA A 245 8.52 15.19 9.41
CA ALA A 245 9.64 15.85 8.73
C ALA A 245 10.35 14.88 7.77
N VAL A 246 10.51 13.61 8.17
CA VAL A 246 11.03 12.55 7.29
C VAL A 246 10.12 12.33 6.08
N TYR A 247 8.79 12.29 6.30
CA TYR A 247 7.82 12.17 5.21
C TYR A 247 7.94 13.34 4.21
N ARG A 248 8.03 14.57 4.70
CA ARG A 248 8.19 15.76 3.86
C ARG A 248 9.49 15.70 3.04
N ALA A 249 10.59 15.25 3.65
CA ALA A 249 11.86 15.03 2.96
C ALA A 249 11.73 13.94 1.89
N LEU A 250 11.08 12.81 2.20
CA LEU A 250 10.82 11.73 1.24
C LEU A 250 9.97 12.23 0.06
N ARG A 251 8.90 12.99 0.34
CA ARG A 251 8.04 13.59 -0.68
C ARG A 251 8.81 14.51 -1.64
N SER A 252 9.73 15.31 -1.11
CA SER A 252 10.52 16.23 -1.92
C SER A 252 11.54 15.52 -2.82
N ARG A 253 12.02 14.33 -2.42
CA ARG A 253 13.07 13.57 -3.11
C ARG A 253 12.57 12.47 -4.02
N ASN A 254 11.46 11.88 -3.66
CA ASN A 254 10.89 10.74 -4.37
C ASN A 254 9.37 10.90 -4.54
N PRO A 255 8.91 11.96 -5.25
CA PRO A 255 7.48 12.12 -5.52
C PRO A 255 6.98 10.91 -6.31
N SER A 256 5.92 10.29 -5.81
CA SER A 256 5.37 9.03 -6.31
C SER A 256 3.85 9.12 -6.45
N PRO A 257 3.22 8.25 -7.27
CA PRO A 257 1.77 8.22 -7.44
C PRO A 257 1.00 8.08 -6.14
N TYR A 258 1.54 7.32 -5.20
CA TYR A 258 0.97 7.14 -3.87
C TYR A 258 1.94 7.60 -2.80
N MET A 259 1.65 8.75 -2.21
CA MET A 259 2.33 9.27 -1.04
C MET A 259 1.43 9.10 0.18
N PHE A 260 1.95 8.61 1.28
CA PHE A 260 1.14 8.40 2.48
C PHE A 260 1.92 8.61 3.77
N TYR A 261 1.20 9.12 4.75
CA TYR A 261 1.57 9.20 6.15
C TYR A 261 0.38 8.70 6.97
N VAL A 262 0.54 7.60 7.68
CA VAL A 262 -0.53 6.94 8.44
C VAL A 262 -0.10 6.75 9.88
N ASP A 263 -0.87 7.30 10.81
CA ASP A 263 -0.74 7.01 12.24
C ASP A 263 -1.41 5.66 12.54
N LEU A 264 -0.61 4.69 12.96
CA LEU A 264 -1.06 3.35 13.32
C LEU A 264 -1.43 3.22 14.81
N GLY A 265 -1.22 4.27 15.61
CA GLY A 265 -1.50 4.32 17.04
C GLY A 265 -0.36 3.87 17.94
N ASP A 266 0.58 3.12 17.39
CA ASP A 266 1.82 2.71 18.06
C ASP A 266 3.07 3.18 17.28
N GLY A 267 2.88 4.15 16.40
CA GLY A 267 3.87 4.71 15.50
C GLY A 267 3.30 4.92 14.10
N GLU A 268 4.14 5.26 13.14
CA GLU A 268 3.72 5.74 11.83
C GLU A 268 4.22 4.84 10.69
N LEU A 269 3.43 4.83 9.62
CA LEU A 269 3.80 4.27 8.32
C LEU A 269 3.83 5.42 7.30
N LEU A 270 5.00 5.67 6.71
CA LEU A 270 5.19 6.76 5.76
C LEU A 270 5.92 6.25 4.52
N GLY A 271 5.41 6.61 3.33
CA GLY A 271 5.93 6.02 2.12
C GLY A 271 5.64 6.81 0.84
N ALA A 272 6.34 6.38 -0.21
CA ALA A 272 6.31 6.92 -1.55
C ALA A 272 6.22 5.75 -2.56
N SER A 273 5.06 5.09 -2.62
CA SER A 273 4.87 3.92 -3.47
C SER A 273 4.60 4.30 -4.93
N PRO A 274 5.30 3.71 -5.87
CA PRO A 274 5.01 3.90 -7.28
C PRO A 274 3.88 3.02 -7.81
N GLU A 275 3.44 2.01 -7.04
CA GLU A 275 2.69 0.88 -7.60
C GLU A 275 1.32 0.70 -6.93
N THR A 276 0.27 0.69 -7.77
CA THR A 276 -1.09 0.34 -7.35
C THR A 276 -1.13 -1.13 -6.91
N CYS A 277 -1.70 -1.39 -5.73
CA CYS A 277 -2.02 -2.75 -5.31
C CYS A 277 -3.32 -3.19 -5.99
N LEU A 278 -4.42 -2.56 -5.63
CA LEU A 278 -5.75 -2.87 -6.15
C LEU A 278 -6.60 -1.61 -6.14
N LYS A 279 -7.36 -1.42 -7.22
CA LYS A 279 -8.42 -0.40 -7.27
C LYS A 279 -9.76 -1.05 -7.60
N VAL A 280 -10.81 -0.68 -6.85
CA VAL A 280 -12.21 -1.01 -7.15
C VAL A 280 -13.00 0.28 -7.18
N GLU A 281 -13.68 0.53 -8.28
CA GLU A 281 -14.50 1.72 -8.50
C GLU A 281 -15.64 1.40 -9.44
N CYS A 282 -16.87 1.81 -9.11
CA CYS A 282 -18.06 1.54 -9.90
C CYS A 282 -18.22 0.07 -10.31
N GLY A 283 -17.93 -0.87 -9.40
CA GLY A 283 -18.01 -2.30 -9.66
C GLY A 283 -16.94 -2.85 -10.63
N GLN A 284 -15.94 -2.04 -10.99
CA GLN A 284 -14.78 -2.47 -11.78
C GLN A 284 -13.60 -2.71 -10.86
N VAL A 285 -13.00 -3.90 -10.97
CA VAL A 285 -11.71 -4.21 -10.34
C VAL A 285 -10.58 -3.93 -11.31
N MET A 286 -9.49 -3.35 -10.82
CA MET A 286 -8.32 -3.03 -11.63
C MET A 286 -7.02 -3.31 -10.85
N ILE A 287 -6.07 -3.97 -11.52
CA ILE A 287 -4.69 -4.14 -11.11
C ILE A 287 -3.79 -3.54 -12.19
N ARG A 288 -2.72 -2.86 -11.80
CA ARG A 288 -1.77 -2.26 -12.73
C ARG A 288 -0.35 -2.76 -12.47
N PRO A 289 0.01 -3.94 -13.00
CA PRO A 289 1.38 -4.44 -12.89
C PRO A 289 2.36 -3.48 -13.55
N ILE A 290 3.46 -3.27 -12.85
CA ILE A 290 4.60 -2.47 -13.30
C ILE A 290 5.81 -3.39 -13.34
N ALA A 291 6.51 -3.43 -14.47
CA ALA A 291 7.79 -4.09 -14.60
C ALA A 291 8.69 -3.26 -15.52
N GLY A 292 9.96 -3.55 -15.50
CA GLY A 292 10.92 -2.81 -16.29
C GLY A 292 11.10 -1.36 -15.82
N THR A 293 12.32 -0.95 -15.72
CA THR A 293 12.66 0.43 -15.30
C THR A 293 13.80 0.93 -16.16
N ALA A 294 13.60 2.09 -16.77
CA ALA A 294 14.67 2.82 -17.43
C ALA A 294 14.81 4.23 -16.80
N PRO A 295 16.02 4.80 -16.79
CA PRO A 295 16.18 6.19 -16.37
C PRO A 295 15.49 7.14 -17.35
N ARG A 296 15.23 8.36 -16.90
CA ARG A 296 14.85 9.46 -17.79
C ARG A 296 16.04 9.87 -18.65
N GLY A 297 15.78 10.30 -19.87
CA GLY A 297 16.80 10.93 -20.73
C GLY A 297 17.12 12.32 -20.19
N LEU A 298 18.29 12.49 -19.60
CA LEU A 298 18.74 13.78 -19.07
C LEU A 298 19.93 14.30 -19.85
N SER A 299 19.90 15.58 -20.16
CA SER A 299 21.07 16.34 -20.65
C SER A 299 22.07 16.59 -19.51
N PRO A 300 23.32 16.99 -19.81
CA PRO A 300 24.35 17.22 -18.79
C PRO A 300 23.97 18.28 -17.72
N ASP A 301 23.04 19.19 -18.02
CA ASP A 301 22.51 20.19 -17.11
C ASP A 301 21.32 19.70 -16.28
N GLY A 302 20.97 18.40 -16.38
CA GLY A 302 19.91 17.76 -15.59
C GLY A 302 18.49 17.99 -16.12
N ARG A 303 18.32 18.62 -17.27
CA ARG A 303 17.00 18.78 -17.90
C ARG A 303 16.63 17.56 -18.72
N ILE A 304 15.34 17.39 -19.00
CA ILE A 304 14.88 16.33 -19.90
C ILE A 304 15.37 16.64 -21.31
N ASP A 305 16.13 15.69 -21.86
CA ASP A 305 16.43 15.59 -23.27
C ASP A 305 15.36 14.71 -23.94
N GLU A 306 14.44 15.34 -24.65
CA GLU A 306 13.25 14.65 -25.19
C GLU A 306 13.61 13.52 -26.16
N GLU A 307 14.67 13.68 -26.96
CA GLU A 307 15.10 12.64 -27.90
C GLU A 307 15.71 11.45 -27.16
N LEU A 308 16.63 11.69 -26.23
CA LEU A 308 17.24 10.65 -25.42
C LEU A 308 16.15 9.93 -24.57
N ASP A 309 15.22 10.67 -23.98
CA ASP A 309 14.13 10.15 -23.17
C ASP A 309 13.18 9.27 -24.00
N ALA A 310 12.87 9.67 -25.23
CA ALA A 310 12.07 8.87 -26.16
C ALA A 310 12.82 7.60 -26.60
N ARG A 311 14.13 7.69 -26.87
CA ARG A 311 14.95 6.53 -27.23
C ARG A 311 15.04 5.51 -26.10
N LEU A 312 15.20 5.96 -24.85
CA LEU A 312 15.20 5.08 -23.68
C LEU A 312 13.82 4.40 -23.49
N ALA A 313 12.72 5.13 -23.73
CA ALA A 313 11.38 4.55 -23.71
C ALA A 313 11.20 3.44 -24.76
N VAL A 314 11.65 3.68 -25.99
CA VAL A 314 11.60 2.68 -27.07
C VAL A 314 12.50 1.48 -26.74
N SER A 315 13.71 1.73 -26.21
CA SER A 315 14.60 0.65 -25.79
C SER A 315 13.97 -0.23 -24.71
N LEU A 316 13.28 0.36 -23.74
CA LEU A 316 12.54 -0.38 -22.70
C LEU A 316 11.42 -1.24 -23.29
N ILE A 317 10.66 -0.70 -24.25
CA ILE A 317 9.59 -1.46 -24.93
C ILE A 317 10.16 -2.62 -25.75
N LEU A 318 11.33 -2.46 -26.36
CA LEU A 318 11.95 -3.47 -27.23
C LEU A 318 12.83 -4.47 -26.47
N ASP A 319 13.07 -4.25 -25.20
CA ASP A 319 13.84 -5.18 -24.38
C ASP A 319 13.06 -6.48 -24.15
N THR A 320 13.56 -7.57 -24.71
CA THR A 320 12.88 -8.88 -24.68
C THR A 320 12.80 -9.46 -23.27
N LYS A 321 13.76 -9.17 -22.40
CA LYS A 321 13.75 -9.62 -21.01
C LYS A 321 12.65 -8.87 -20.23
N GLU A 322 12.64 -7.53 -20.31
CA GLU A 322 11.64 -6.70 -19.64
C GLU A 322 10.22 -7.02 -20.13
N GLN A 323 10.07 -7.28 -21.44
CA GLN A 323 8.79 -7.75 -21.99
C GLN A 323 8.34 -9.10 -21.42
N ALA A 324 9.24 -10.06 -21.29
CA ALA A 324 8.92 -11.38 -20.76
C ALA A 324 8.52 -11.31 -19.27
N GLU A 325 9.26 -10.56 -18.47
CA GLU A 325 8.94 -10.32 -17.06
C GLU A 325 7.59 -9.60 -16.92
N HIS A 326 7.36 -8.57 -17.73
CA HIS A 326 6.10 -7.83 -17.70
C HIS A 326 4.91 -8.70 -18.13
N ALA A 327 5.06 -9.49 -19.19
CA ALA A 327 4.01 -10.41 -19.65
C ALA A 327 3.62 -11.41 -18.56
N MET A 328 4.59 -11.94 -17.79
CA MET A 328 4.35 -12.83 -16.66
C MET A 328 3.53 -12.15 -15.57
N LEU A 329 3.85 -10.91 -15.20
CA LEU A 329 3.10 -10.14 -14.19
C LEU A 329 1.69 -9.76 -14.67
N VAL A 330 1.54 -9.45 -15.96
CA VAL A 330 0.21 -9.22 -16.57
C VAL A 330 -0.63 -10.49 -16.52
N ASP A 331 -0.04 -11.67 -16.80
CA ASP A 331 -0.79 -12.93 -16.73
C ASP A 331 -1.20 -13.28 -15.30
N LEU A 332 -0.32 -13.03 -14.33
CA LEU A 332 -0.66 -13.19 -12.91
C LEU A 332 -1.82 -12.26 -12.51
N ALA A 333 -1.77 -10.98 -12.87
CA ALA A 333 -2.86 -10.04 -12.62
C ALA A 333 -4.17 -10.45 -13.32
N ARG A 334 -4.08 -11.03 -14.53
CA ARG A 334 -5.24 -11.60 -15.24
C ARG A 334 -5.87 -12.75 -14.46
N ASN A 335 -5.08 -13.60 -13.85
CA ASN A 335 -5.56 -14.70 -13.01
C ASN A 335 -6.24 -14.16 -11.75
N ASP A 336 -5.62 -13.21 -11.06
CA ASP A 336 -6.16 -12.59 -9.85
C ASP A 336 -7.53 -11.92 -10.13
N VAL A 337 -7.62 -11.11 -11.19
CA VAL A 337 -8.86 -10.45 -11.62
C VAL A 337 -9.93 -11.47 -12.04
N ALA A 338 -9.53 -12.58 -12.67
CA ALA A 338 -10.48 -13.61 -13.13
C ALA A 338 -11.26 -14.27 -11.99
N ARG A 339 -10.62 -14.42 -10.82
CA ARG A 339 -11.22 -15.07 -9.63
C ARG A 339 -12.46 -14.35 -9.10
N VAL A 340 -12.58 -13.06 -9.37
CA VAL A 340 -13.64 -12.19 -8.82
C VAL A 340 -14.48 -11.48 -9.89
N SER A 341 -14.21 -11.72 -11.17
CA SER A 341 -14.86 -11.00 -12.26
C SER A 341 -15.87 -11.85 -13.02
N VAL A 342 -16.91 -11.20 -13.54
CA VAL A 342 -17.87 -11.81 -14.45
C VAL A 342 -17.12 -12.37 -15.67
N PRO A 343 -17.33 -13.66 -16.02
CA PRO A 343 -16.70 -14.26 -17.18
C PRO A 343 -16.88 -13.42 -18.46
N GLY A 344 -15.80 -13.25 -19.22
CA GLY A 344 -15.79 -12.45 -20.45
C GLY A 344 -15.59 -10.93 -20.27
N THR A 345 -15.60 -10.41 -19.04
CA THR A 345 -15.35 -8.97 -18.77
C THR A 345 -13.89 -8.62 -18.55
N ARG A 346 -13.06 -9.62 -18.23
CA ARG A 346 -11.63 -9.41 -18.01
C ARG A 346 -10.94 -8.98 -19.31
N ARG A 347 -10.18 -7.90 -19.23
CA ARG A 347 -9.43 -7.35 -20.37
C ARG A 347 -8.13 -6.72 -19.89
N VAL A 348 -7.11 -6.79 -20.76
CA VAL A 348 -5.89 -6.01 -20.60
C VAL A 348 -6.13 -4.65 -21.27
N THR A 349 -5.84 -3.59 -20.56
CA THR A 349 -5.91 -2.20 -21.04
C THR A 349 -4.50 -1.62 -21.04
N GLU A 350 -4.21 -0.73 -21.97
CA GLU A 350 -2.90 -0.06 -22.06
C GLU A 350 -1.73 -1.08 -22.03
N PRO A 351 -1.73 -2.10 -22.91
CA PRO A 351 -0.70 -3.12 -22.87
C PRO A 351 0.67 -2.54 -23.20
N PHE A 352 1.66 -2.82 -22.33
CA PHE A 352 3.06 -2.44 -22.52
C PHE A 352 3.28 -0.93 -22.77
N CYS A 353 2.52 -0.07 -22.08
CA CYS A 353 2.71 1.37 -22.13
C CYS A 353 3.90 1.82 -21.28
N VAL A 354 4.62 2.84 -21.72
CA VAL A 354 5.65 3.48 -20.91
C VAL A 354 5.06 4.67 -20.18
N GLU A 355 5.09 4.61 -18.86
CA GLU A 355 4.77 5.74 -18.00
C GLU A 355 6.05 6.42 -17.51
N LYS A 356 6.08 7.76 -17.65
CA LYS A 356 7.23 8.59 -17.32
C LYS A 356 7.01 9.30 -15.99
N TYR A 357 7.96 9.12 -15.08
CA TYR A 357 7.99 9.78 -13.76
C TYR A 357 9.15 10.79 -13.71
N SER A 358 9.36 11.44 -12.58
CA SER A 358 10.40 12.46 -12.44
C SER A 358 11.81 11.95 -12.75
N HIS A 359 12.15 10.74 -12.33
CA HIS A 359 13.52 10.19 -12.43
C HIS A 359 13.63 8.92 -13.27
N VAL A 360 12.51 8.22 -13.45
CA VAL A 360 12.45 6.93 -14.11
C VAL A 360 11.23 6.85 -15.04
N GLN A 361 11.25 5.88 -15.92
CA GLN A 361 10.12 5.45 -16.74
C GLN A 361 9.93 3.95 -16.59
N HIS A 362 8.67 3.51 -16.55
CA HIS A 362 8.30 2.13 -16.32
C HIS A 362 7.41 1.58 -17.42
N LEU A 363 7.52 0.26 -17.64
CA LEU A 363 6.60 -0.48 -18.47
C LEU A 363 5.38 -0.87 -17.63
N VAL A 364 4.20 -0.45 -18.07
CA VAL A 364 2.94 -0.59 -17.33
C VAL A 364 1.86 -1.21 -18.21
N SER A 365 0.98 -2.01 -17.60
CA SER A 365 -0.26 -2.47 -18.23
C SER A 365 -1.40 -2.41 -17.21
N GLY A 366 -2.63 -2.26 -17.68
CA GLY A 366 -3.82 -2.37 -16.83
C GLY A 366 -4.53 -3.70 -17.05
N VAL A 367 -5.00 -4.32 -15.99
CA VAL A 367 -5.92 -5.46 -16.08
C VAL A 367 -7.21 -5.11 -15.34
N LYS A 368 -8.34 -5.16 -16.06
CA LYS A 368 -9.66 -4.78 -15.53
C LYS A 368 -10.66 -5.92 -15.69
N GLY A 369 -11.65 -5.95 -14.78
CA GLY A 369 -12.80 -6.84 -14.86
C GLY A 369 -14.00 -6.25 -14.11
N THR A 370 -15.20 -6.67 -14.44
CA THR A 370 -16.42 -6.33 -13.70
C THR A 370 -16.60 -7.32 -12.57
N LEU A 371 -16.75 -6.85 -11.34
CA LEU A 371 -16.96 -7.72 -10.17
C LEU A 371 -18.19 -8.61 -10.37
N LEU A 372 -18.10 -9.85 -9.91
CA LEU A 372 -19.23 -10.78 -9.83
C LEU A 372 -20.32 -10.21 -8.92
N PRO A 373 -21.62 -10.45 -9.22
CA PRO A 373 -22.71 -10.10 -8.32
C PRO A 373 -22.49 -10.68 -6.91
N GLY A 374 -22.60 -9.82 -5.90
CA GLY A 374 -22.38 -10.16 -4.50
C GLY A 374 -20.90 -10.23 -4.07
N PHE A 375 -19.97 -9.83 -4.95
CA PHE A 375 -18.57 -9.60 -4.60
C PHE A 375 -18.35 -8.10 -4.37
N ASP A 376 -17.41 -7.80 -3.46
CA ASP A 376 -16.99 -6.44 -3.11
C ASP A 376 -15.46 -6.29 -3.21
N ALA A 377 -14.97 -5.12 -2.80
CA ALA A 377 -13.55 -4.80 -2.84
C ALA A 377 -12.68 -5.71 -1.95
N LEU A 378 -13.20 -6.17 -0.80
CA LEU A 378 -12.46 -7.08 0.08
C LEU A 378 -12.33 -8.48 -0.53
N HIS A 379 -13.35 -8.96 -1.26
CA HIS A 379 -13.21 -10.19 -2.04
C HIS A 379 -12.13 -10.04 -3.13
N ALA A 380 -12.11 -8.88 -3.82
CA ALA A 380 -11.07 -8.61 -4.80
C ALA A 380 -9.67 -8.52 -4.16
N TYR A 381 -9.57 -7.95 -2.96
CA TYR A 381 -8.31 -7.92 -2.21
C TYR A 381 -7.83 -9.32 -1.86
N VAL A 382 -8.66 -10.17 -1.26
CA VAL A 382 -8.31 -11.58 -0.93
C VAL A 382 -7.84 -12.34 -2.18
N ALA A 383 -8.52 -12.15 -3.32
CA ALA A 383 -8.16 -12.83 -4.56
C ALA A 383 -6.81 -12.39 -5.16
N SER A 384 -6.39 -11.14 -4.90
CA SER A 384 -5.21 -10.53 -5.53
C SER A 384 -4.00 -10.37 -4.61
N ALA A 385 -4.22 -10.24 -3.30
CA ALA A 385 -3.12 -10.08 -2.34
C ALA A 385 -2.26 -11.36 -2.27
N ASN A 386 -1.02 -11.32 -2.01
CA ASN A 386 -0.05 -10.26 -2.11
C ASN A 386 0.44 -10.17 -3.55
N MET A 387 0.78 -8.96 -4.01
CA MET A 387 1.09 -8.75 -5.43
C MET A 387 2.31 -9.55 -5.89
N GLY A 388 2.24 -10.06 -7.14
CA GLY A 388 3.30 -10.88 -7.73
C GLY A 388 4.65 -10.17 -7.83
N THR A 389 4.63 -8.86 -7.98
CA THR A 389 5.82 -7.99 -7.98
C THR A 389 6.57 -8.00 -6.64
N LEU A 390 5.94 -8.46 -5.55
CA LEU A 390 6.52 -8.59 -4.21
C LEU A 390 6.61 -10.05 -3.72
N THR A 391 6.04 -10.99 -4.46
CA THR A 391 6.03 -12.43 -4.11
C THR A 391 6.75 -13.27 -5.14
N GLY A 392 6.17 -13.48 -6.28
CA GLY A 392 6.70 -14.25 -7.38
C GLY A 392 5.64 -15.08 -8.11
N ALA A 393 6.09 -15.97 -8.97
CA ALA A 393 5.25 -16.82 -9.77
C ALA A 393 5.82 -18.26 -9.84
N PRO A 394 5.03 -19.30 -9.52
CA PRO A 394 3.67 -19.30 -8.96
C PRO A 394 3.59 -18.68 -7.55
N LYS A 395 2.55 -17.87 -7.30
CA LYS A 395 2.45 -16.98 -6.11
C LYS A 395 2.64 -17.72 -4.78
N LEU A 396 1.83 -18.75 -4.50
CA LEU A 396 1.89 -19.45 -3.21
C LEU A 396 3.24 -20.14 -3.00
N ARG A 397 3.78 -20.79 -4.03
CA ARG A 397 5.09 -21.44 -3.90
C ARG A 397 6.21 -20.45 -3.64
N ALA A 398 6.20 -19.30 -4.31
CA ALA A 398 7.15 -18.22 -4.03
C ALA A 398 7.01 -17.71 -2.58
N MET A 399 5.79 -17.56 -2.07
CA MET A 399 5.55 -17.11 -0.69
C MET A 399 6.02 -18.14 0.35
N GLU A 400 5.86 -19.45 0.10
CA GLU A 400 6.43 -20.51 0.94
C GLU A 400 7.96 -20.37 1.04
N LEU A 401 8.64 -20.27 -0.11
CA LEU A 401 10.08 -20.15 -0.18
C LEU A 401 10.59 -18.85 0.48
N ILE A 402 9.88 -17.72 0.30
CA ILE A 402 10.15 -16.47 0.97
C ILE A 402 10.14 -16.67 2.49
N ARG A 403 9.05 -17.27 3.00
CA ARG A 403 8.88 -17.51 4.44
C ARG A 403 9.91 -18.49 5.02
N GLU A 404 10.37 -19.46 4.23
CA GLU A 404 11.44 -20.36 4.62
C GLU A 404 12.82 -19.69 4.64
N THR A 405 13.01 -18.62 3.88
CA THR A 405 14.32 -18.03 3.63
C THR A 405 14.56 -16.72 4.38
N GLU A 406 13.56 -15.82 4.42
CA GLU A 406 13.70 -14.54 5.13
C GLU A 406 13.74 -14.77 6.66
N PRO A 407 14.65 -14.10 7.41
CA PRO A 407 14.79 -14.33 8.85
C PRO A 407 13.66 -13.73 9.68
N THR A 408 13.03 -12.66 9.18
CA THR A 408 11.98 -11.90 9.86
C THR A 408 10.73 -11.80 9.01
N ALA A 409 9.57 -11.61 9.65
CA ALA A 409 8.33 -11.27 8.98
C ALA A 409 8.47 -9.93 8.24
N ARG A 410 7.69 -9.77 7.19
CA ARG A 410 7.69 -8.56 6.36
C ARG A 410 6.93 -7.39 6.99
N GLY A 411 5.97 -7.69 7.88
CA GLY A 411 5.08 -6.68 8.45
C GLY A 411 4.26 -6.01 7.35
N TYR A 412 4.28 -4.69 7.28
CA TYR A 412 3.57 -3.98 6.22
C TYR A 412 4.24 -4.05 4.85
N TYR A 413 5.53 -4.33 4.75
CA TYR A 413 6.23 -4.39 3.45
C TYR A 413 5.63 -5.48 2.54
N GLY A 414 5.21 -5.07 1.34
CA GLY A 414 4.53 -5.96 0.39
C GLY A 414 3.05 -6.20 0.70
N GLY A 415 2.53 -5.59 1.77
CA GLY A 415 1.09 -5.47 2.02
C GLY A 415 0.49 -4.28 1.25
N ALA A 416 -0.65 -3.77 1.71
CA ALA A 416 -1.38 -2.69 1.06
C ALA A 416 -1.71 -1.56 2.03
N VAL A 417 -1.60 -0.31 1.56
CA VAL A 417 -2.09 0.87 2.27
C VAL A 417 -3.05 1.64 1.37
N GLY A 418 -4.17 2.09 1.94
CA GLY A 418 -5.19 2.75 1.15
C GLY A 418 -6.46 3.06 1.93
N TYR A 419 -7.57 3.09 1.22
CA TYR A 419 -8.88 3.32 1.80
C TYR A 419 -9.94 2.37 1.23
N LEU A 420 -10.95 2.07 2.05
CA LEU A 420 -12.20 1.42 1.69
C LEU A 420 -13.34 2.35 2.11
N LEU A 421 -14.06 2.90 1.13
CA LEU A 421 -15.15 3.83 1.36
C LEU A 421 -16.49 3.10 1.47
N GLN A 422 -17.47 3.76 2.07
CA GLN A 422 -18.81 3.24 2.29
C GLN A 422 -19.52 2.85 0.98
N ASP A 423 -19.28 3.55 -0.11
CA ASP A 423 -19.83 3.28 -1.44
C ASP A 423 -19.14 2.12 -2.19
N GLY A 424 -18.22 1.41 -1.53
CA GLY A 424 -17.47 0.28 -2.07
C GLY A 424 -16.25 0.66 -2.90
N ARG A 425 -15.91 1.94 -3.03
CA ARG A 425 -14.63 2.35 -3.62
C ARG A 425 -13.48 1.89 -2.74
N PHE A 426 -12.50 1.28 -3.35
CA PHE A 426 -11.26 0.85 -2.74
C PHE A 426 -10.09 1.31 -3.61
N ASP A 427 -9.13 1.97 -3.02
CA ASP A 427 -7.90 2.35 -3.71
C ASP A 427 -6.72 2.15 -2.78
N SER A 428 -5.75 1.37 -3.22
CA SER A 428 -4.60 0.99 -2.41
C SER A 428 -3.34 0.85 -3.25
N CYS A 429 -2.22 1.15 -2.62
CA CYS A 429 -0.90 0.89 -3.19
C CYS A 429 -0.17 -0.21 -2.40
N ILE A 430 0.82 -0.80 -3.04
CA ILE A 430 1.74 -1.74 -2.39
C ILE A 430 2.63 -0.96 -1.43
N VAL A 431 2.85 -1.51 -0.23
CA VAL A 431 3.75 -0.91 0.75
C VAL A 431 5.19 -1.22 0.39
N ILE A 432 5.79 -0.33 -0.41
CA ILE A 432 7.19 -0.31 -0.82
C ILE A 432 7.72 1.12 -0.75
N ARG A 433 9.04 1.31 -0.76
CA ARG A 433 9.65 2.64 -0.59
C ARG A 433 9.11 3.37 0.64
N THR A 434 9.00 2.63 1.75
CA THR A 434 8.24 2.97 2.94
C THR A 434 9.13 2.84 4.16
N LEU A 435 8.89 3.68 5.14
CA LEU A 435 9.46 3.65 6.47
C LEU A 435 8.37 3.33 7.49
N ARG A 436 8.59 2.33 8.32
CA ARG A 436 7.85 2.10 9.55
C ARG A 436 8.62 2.75 10.70
N HIS A 437 7.98 3.65 11.42
CA HIS A 437 8.57 4.31 12.59
C HIS A 437 7.87 3.88 13.88
N ARG A 438 8.67 3.63 14.90
CA ARG A 438 8.21 3.42 16.28
C ARG A 438 9.34 3.65 17.25
N ASP A 439 9.09 4.40 18.31
CA ASP A 439 10.03 4.65 19.42
C ASP A 439 11.42 5.12 18.97
N GLY A 440 11.49 6.05 18.00
CA GLY A 440 12.76 6.59 17.49
C GLY A 440 13.53 5.66 16.54
N ARG A 441 12.95 4.51 16.18
CA ARG A 441 13.51 3.56 15.24
C ARG A 441 12.72 3.54 13.94
N TYR A 442 13.44 3.58 12.84
CA TYR A 442 12.89 3.46 11.50
C TYR A 442 13.31 2.14 10.87
N LEU A 443 12.38 1.46 10.24
CA LEU A 443 12.63 0.27 9.43
C LEU A 443 12.16 0.55 8.00
N THR A 444 13.06 0.39 7.03
CA THR A 444 12.68 0.22 5.62
C THR A 444 13.04 -1.19 5.20
N ARG A 445 12.15 -1.84 4.46
CA ARG A 445 12.43 -3.12 3.84
C ARG A 445 12.47 -2.97 2.33
N THR A 446 13.41 -3.65 1.70
CA THR A 446 13.61 -3.59 0.25
C THR A 446 13.93 -4.97 -0.28
N GLY A 447 13.52 -5.25 -1.52
CA GLY A 447 13.72 -6.56 -2.12
C GLY A 447 14.11 -6.47 -3.59
N ALA A 448 14.64 -7.58 -4.09
CA ALA A 448 15.00 -7.81 -5.48
C ALA A 448 14.28 -9.02 -6.04
N GLY A 449 13.90 -8.96 -7.31
CA GLY A 449 13.25 -10.04 -8.04
C GLY A 449 14.28 -11.02 -8.58
N ILE A 450 14.26 -12.26 -8.08
CA ILE A 450 15.20 -13.32 -8.45
C ILE A 450 14.63 -14.11 -9.62
N VAL A 451 15.32 -14.09 -10.74
CA VAL A 451 15.03 -14.83 -11.98
C VAL A 451 16.27 -15.64 -12.39
N ALA A 452 16.16 -16.48 -13.41
CA ALA A 452 17.24 -17.40 -13.83
C ALA A 452 18.59 -16.72 -14.11
N ASP A 453 18.56 -15.47 -14.57
CA ASP A 453 19.77 -14.68 -14.92
C ASP A 453 20.24 -13.79 -13.77
N SER A 454 19.64 -13.86 -12.59
CA SER A 454 20.01 -13.05 -11.43
C SER A 454 21.42 -13.35 -10.95
N ILE A 455 22.13 -12.28 -10.55
CA ILE A 455 23.49 -12.34 -10.01
C ILE A 455 23.43 -11.83 -8.57
N PRO A 456 23.84 -12.61 -7.55
CA PRO A 456 23.68 -12.28 -6.14
C PRO A 456 24.18 -10.88 -5.75
N GLU A 457 25.31 -10.45 -6.29
CA GLU A 457 25.89 -9.13 -6.03
C GLU A 457 24.99 -8.00 -6.58
N ARG A 458 24.41 -8.18 -7.76
CA ARG A 458 23.52 -7.18 -8.38
C ARG A 458 22.20 -7.07 -7.63
N GLU A 459 21.65 -8.19 -7.20
CA GLU A 459 20.40 -8.22 -6.42
C GLU A 459 20.60 -7.56 -5.04
N LEU A 460 21.77 -7.77 -4.43
CA LEU A 460 22.16 -7.05 -3.23
C LEU A 460 22.22 -5.54 -3.46
N GLU A 461 22.93 -5.08 -4.51
CA GLU A 461 23.04 -3.67 -4.87
C GLU A 461 21.65 -3.07 -5.14
N GLU A 462 20.75 -3.80 -5.78
CA GLU A 462 19.39 -3.36 -6.05
C GLU A 462 18.64 -3.05 -4.76
N THR A 463 18.78 -3.90 -3.70
CA THR A 463 18.17 -3.62 -2.40
C THR A 463 18.70 -2.35 -1.76
N ILE A 464 20.00 -2.08 -1.89
CA ILE A 464 20.65 -0.86 -1.38
C ILE A 464 20.10 0.37 -2.12
N HIS A 465 20.05 0.31 -3.45
CA HIS A 465 19.54 1.41 -4.28
C HIS A 465 18.08 1.72 -3.99
N LYS A 466 17.23 0.68 -3.79
CA LYS A 466 15.81 0.87 -3.46
C LYS A 466 15.58 1.48 -2.08
N ALA A 467 16.50 1.30 -1.14
CA ALA A 467 16.43 1.91 0.20
C ALA A 467 16.89 3.37 0.24
N ARG A 468 17.64 3.81 -0.78
CA ARG A 468 18.36 5.08 -0.77
C ARG A 468 17.48 6.28 -0.47
N ALA A 469 16.31 6.39 -1.13
CA ALA A 469 15.40 7.52 -0.92
C ALA A 469 14.94 7.64 0.54
N CYS A 470 14.63 6.52 1.19
CA CYS A 470 14.24 6.48 2.61
C CYS A 470 15.40 6.91 3.53
N ARG A 471 16.61 6.42 3.26
CA ARG A 471 17.82 6.73 4.03
C ARG A 471 18.20 8.21 3.93
N VAL A 472 18.15 8.77 2.72
CA VAL A 472 18.39 10.19 2.47
C VAL A 472 17.31 11.07 3.13
N ALA A 473 16.05 10.65 3.11
CA ALA A 473 14.96 11.41 3.73
C ALA A 473 15.16 11.59 5.24
N ILE A 474 15.64 10.55 5.94
CA ILE A 474 15.95 10.65 7.38
C ILE A 474 17.12 11.63 7.58
N ALA A 475 18.22 11.51 6.84
CA ALA A 475 19.38 12.37 6.97
C ALA A 475 19.03 13.86 6.71
N LEU A 476 18.18 14.14 5.71
CA LEU A 476 17.68 15.47 5.46
C LEU A 476 16.84 16.02 6.61
N ALA A 477 15.95 15.20 7.16
CA ALA A 477 15.11 15.58 8.29
C ALA A 477 15.93 15.84 9.58
N GLU A 478 17.05 15.17 9.76
CA GLU A 478 18.03 15.43 10.84
C GLU A 478 18.82 16.72 10.61
N GLY A 479 18.67 17.39 9.47
CA GLY A 479 19.45 18.60 9.14
C GLY A 479 20.89 18.30 8.74
N ARG A 480 21.23 17.04 8.43
CA ARG A 480 22.57 16.66 7.96
C ARG A 480 22.80 17.23 6.56
N GLN A 481 23.92 17.90 6.39
CA GLN A 481 24.43 18.35 5.09
C GLN A 481 25.63 17.47 4.72
N ALA A 482 25.77 17.18 3.42
CA ALA A 482 26.93 16.46 2.90
C ALA A 482 28.19 17.34 2.92
#